data_e55c0861f454e94242199182206ed791
#
_entry.id   e55c0861f454e94242199182206ed791
#
_cell.length_a   1.000
_cell.length_b   1.000
_cell.length_c   1.000
_cell.angle_alpha   90.00
_cell.angle_beta   90.00
_cell.angle_gamma   90.00
#
_symmetry.space_group_name_H-M   'P 1'
#
loop_
_entity.id
_entity.type
_entity.pdbx_description
1 polymer ?
#
loop_
_entity_poly.entity_id
_entity_poly.type
_entity_poly.pdbx_seq_one_letter_code
_entity_poly.pdbx_strand_id
1 'polypeptide(L)'
;DVYKRQTYGWDALGSLGKFVLAMYVGLAIVFAVVYPAVLKFNNISVTGFYKRIWPVTSLGFVTRSSMGVMPATQRFSERALGVPTEYASFAVPLGATTKMDGCASVYPAVAAIFVAQFYGVDLDFTQYLLIIFVSVIGSAATAGTTGATVMLTLTLSTLGLPCLLYTSDAADEGLGV
;
A
#
# COMPACT_ATOMS: atom_id res chain seq x y z
N ASP A 1 16.52 20.66 3.60
CA ASP A 1 15.19 20.63 4.22
C ASP A 1 14.65 22.02 4.61
N VAL A 2 15.49 22.96 5.03
CA VAL A 2 15.10 24.35 5.34
C VAL A 2 14.74 25.11 4.05
N TYR A 3 15.43 24.87 2.96
CA TYR A 3 15.14 25.48 1.64
C TYR A 3 13.78 25.07 1.07
N LYS A 4 13.36 23.80 1.25
CA LYS A 4 12.05 23.34 0.81
C LYS A 4 10.90 23.95 1.62
N ARG A 5 11.12 24.22 2.90
CA ARG A 5 10.12 24.89 3.75
C ARG A 5 9.86 26.34 3.35
N GLN A 6 10.87 27.05 2.84
CA GLN A 6 10.74 28.45 2.43
C GLN A 6 10.08 28.62 1.06
N THR A 7 10.17 27.62 0.18
CA THR A 7 9.66 27.72 -1.20
C THR A 7 8.19 27.30 -1.32
N TYR A 8 7.70 26.38 -0.47
CA TYR A 8 6.37 25.78 -0.63
C TYR A 8 5.33 26.20 0.44
N GLY A 9 5.66 27.02 1.41
CA GLY A 9 4.72 27.60 2.37
C GLY A 9 3.80 26.62 3.16
N TRP A 10 2.87 27.18 3.91
CA TRP A 10 1.87 26.44 4.70
C TRP A 10 0.89 25.64 3.84
N ASP A 11 0.65 26.01 2.59
CA ASP A 11 -0.26 25.33 1.66
C ASP A 11 0.25 23.94 1.27
N ALA A 12 1.56 23.78 1.11
CA ALA A 12 2.15 22.47 0.83
C ALA A 12 2.04 21.52 2.03
N LEU A 13 2.17 22.03 3.26
CA LEU A 13 1.94 21.23 4.47
C LEU A 13 0.47 20.81 4.60
N GLY A 14 -0.45 21.71 4.25
CA GLY A 14 -1.88 21.40 4.20
C GLY A 14 -2.21 20.31 3.17
N SER A 15 -1.59 20.38 2.00
CA SER A 15 -1.76 19.37 0.93
C SER A 15 -1.20 18.01 1.34
N LEU A 16 -0.03 17.99 1.99
CA LEU A 16 0.55 16.77 2.54
C LEU A 16 -0.34 16.17 3.65
N GLY A 17 -0.93 17.01 4.49
CA GLY A 17 -1.89 16.57 5.51
C GLY A 17 -3.13 15.91 4.89
N LYS A 18 -3.66 16.47 3.81
CA LYS A 18 -4.78 15.87 3.05
C LYS A 18 -4.39 14.51 2.45
N PHE A 19 -3.18 14.41 1.90
CA PHE A 19 -2.66 13.14 1.37
C PHE A 19 -2.59 12.06 2.45
N VAL A 20 -1.99 12.37 3.60
CA VAL A 20 -1.90 11.45 4.74
C VAL A 20 -3.29 11.03 5.23
N LEU A 21 -4.22 11.99 5.34
CA LEU A 21 -5.60 11.71 5.74
C LEU A 21 -6.29 10.77 4.72
N ALA A 22 -6.16 11.04 3.42
CA ALA A 22 -6.73 10.21 2.38
C ALA A 22 -6.19 8.77 2.42
N MET A 23 -4.89 8.61 2.71
CA MET A 23 -4.28 7.29 2.92
C MET A 23 -4.92 6.54 4.09
N TYR A 24 -5.05 7.19 5.26
CA TYR A 24 -5.66 6.56 6.42
C TYR A 24 -7.13 6.23 6.21
N VAL A 25 -7.87 7.10 5.52
CA VAL A 25 -9.28 6.83 5.16
C VAL A 25 -9.39 5.64 4.22
N GLY A 26 -8.53 5.57 3.19
CA GLY A 26 -8.50 4.43 2.27
C GLY A 26 -8.19 3.10 2.99
N LEU A 27 -7.19 3.09 3.86
CA LEU A 27 -6.86 1.92 4.67
C LEU A 27 -7.97 1.54 5.66
N ALA A 28 -8.62 2.53 6.27
CA ALA A 28 -9.75 2.30 7.16
C ALA A 28 -10.95 1.67 6.42
N ILE A 29 -11.23 2.09 5.19
CA ILE A 29 -12.28 1.49 4.36
C ILE A 29 -11.95 0.03 4.06
N VAL A 30 -10.71 -0.28 3.68
CA VAL A 30 -10.29 -1.66 3.41
C VAL A 30 -10.46 -2.52 4.68
N PHE A 31 -9.99 -2.02 5.82
CA PHE A 31 -10.01 -2.77 7.08
C PHE A 31 -11.43 -2.91 7.69
N ALA A 32 -12.26 -1.87 7.61
CA ALA A 32 -13.56 -1.84 8.27
C ALA A 32 -14.73 -2.27 7.36
N VAL A 33 -14.57 -2.20 6.03
CA VAL A 33 -15.63 -2.54 5.08
C VAL A 33 -15.27 -3.76 4.25
N VAL A 34 -14.14 -3.73 3.54
CA VAL A 34 -13.79 -4.78 2.58
C VAL A 34 -13.54 -6.11 3.27
N TYR A 35 -12.68 -6.16 4.29
CA TYR A 35 -12.38 -7.40 5.00
C TYR A 35 -13.60 -7.97 5.75
N PRO A 36 -14.39 -7.17 6.51
CA PRO A 36 -15.62 -7.68 7.10
C PRO A 36 -16.64 -8.17 6.08
N ALA A 37 -16.76 -7.53 4.92
CA ALA A 37 -17.64 -8.01 3.86
C ALA A 37 -17.21 -9.40 3.39
N VAL A 38 -15.93 -9.59 3.07
CA VAL A 38 -15.38 -10.89 2.65
C VAL A 38 -15.58 -11.97 3.73
N LEU A 39 -15.35 -11.64 5.01
CA LEU A 39 -15.57 -12.56 6.11
C LEU A 39 -17.03 -12.98 6.24
N LYS A 40 -17.97 -12.02 6.12
CA LYS A 40 -19.42 -12.30 6.16
C LYS A 40 -19.87 -13.15 4.99
N PHE A 41 -19.37 -12.91 3.77
CA PHE A 41 -19.68 -13.75 2.62
C PHE A 41 -19.25 -15.21 2.82
N ASN A 42 -18.19 -15.44 3.60
CA ASN A 42 -17.72 -16.79 3.95
C ASN A 42 -18.27 -17.31 5.28
N ASN A 43 -19.30 -16.68 5.86
CA ASN A 43 -19.92 -17.04 7.14
C ASN A 43 -18.93 -17.10 8.32
N ILE A 44 -17.87 -16.29 8.29
CA ILE A 44 -16.87 -16.20 9.35
C ILE A 44 -17.22 -15.04 10.28
N SER A 45 -17.19 -15.29 11.60
CA SER A 45 -17.40 -14.25 12.60
C SER A 45 -16.33 -13.19 12.54
N VAL A 46 -16.70 -11.96 12.17
CA VAL A 46 -15.78 -10.81 12.02
C VAL A 46 -15.04 -10.53 13.33
N THR A 47 -15.78 -10.42 14.43
CA THR A 47 -15.19 -10.12 15.76
C THR A 47 -14.27 -11.24 16.24
N GLY A 48 -14.67 -12.50 16.03
CA GLY A 48 -13.86 -13.65 16.39
C GLY A 48 -12.57 -13.71 15.58
N PHE A 49 -12.63 -13.41 14.29
CA PHE A 49 -11.48 -13.35 13.41
C PHE A 49 -10.49 -12.27 13.85
N TYR A 50 -10.95 -11.02 14.02
CA TYR A 50 -10.07 -9.91 14.41
C TYR A 50 -9.41 -10.14 15.78
N LYS A 51 -10.12 -10.69 16.76
CA LYS A 51 -9.51 -11.03 18.06
C LYS A 51 -8.37 -12.04 17.92
N ARG A 52 -8.52 -13.02 17.05
CA ARG A 52 -7.53 -14.07 16.84
C ARG A 52 -6.30 -13.56 16.09
N ILE A 53 -6.47 -12.70 15.08
CA ILE A 53 -5.35 -12.20 14.27
C ILE A 53 -4.64 -10.99 14.90
N TRP A 54 -5.23 -10.35 15.91
CA TRP A 54 -4.71 -9.13 16.51
C TRP A 54 -3.21 -9.19 16.89
N PRO A 55 -2.69 -10.25 17.52
CA PRO A 55 -1.27 -10.33 17.89
C PRO A 55 -0.34 -10.27 16.67
N VAL A 56 -0.72 -10.94 15.58
CA VAL A 56 0.05 -10.95 14.33
C VAL A 56 -0.06 -9.60 13.61
N THR A 57 -1.25 -9.01 13.60
CA THR A 57 -1.46 -7.69 12.99
C THR A 57 -0.66 -6.61 13.71
N SER A 58 -0.62 -6.64 15.04
CA SER A 58 0.20 -5.74 15.86
C SER A 58 1.69 -5.91 15.56
N LEU A 59 2.16 -7.14 15.45
CA LEU A 59 3.54 -7.45 15.10
C LEU A 59 3.88 -6.92 13.69
N GLY A 60 2.98 -7.11 12.72
CA GLY A 60 3.12 -6.58 11.36
C GLY A 60 3.20 -5.06 11.33
N PHE A 61 2.39 -4.38 12.15
CA PHE A 61 2.40 -2.93 12.27
C PHE A 61 3.73 -2.39 12.81
N VAL A 62 4.26 -3.03 13.85
CA VAL A 62 5.53 -2.60 14.47
C VAL A 62 6.73 -2.88 13.58
N THR A 63 6.78 -4.06 12.95
CA THR A 63 7.92 -4.47 12.11
C THR A 63 7.91 -3.83 10.73
N ARG A 64 6.75 -3.37 10.25
CA ARG A 64 6.53 -2.81 8.90
C ARG A 64 7.02 -3.74 7.77
N SER A 65 7.07 -5.03 8.02
CA SER A 65 7.58 -6.01 7.07
C SER A 65 6.69 -7.24 7.03
N SER A 66 5.94 -7.40 5.93
CA SER A 66 5.11 -8.59 5.69
C SER A 66 5.95 -9.87 5.58
N MET A 67 7.13 -9.77 4.99
CA MET A 67 8.06 -10.90 4.88
C MET A 67 8.65 -11.30 6.23
N GLY A 68 9.02 -10.32 7.07
CA GLY A 68 9.55 -10.59 8.42
C GLY A 68 8.54 -11.24 9.36
N VAL A 69 7.24 -10.93 9.18
CA VAL A 69 6.14 -11.48 9.99
C VAL A 69 5.55 -12.75 9.39
N MET A 70 5.91 -13.10 8.17
CA MET A 70 5.34 -14.25 7.45
C MET A 70 5.39 -15.58 8.26
N PRO A 71 6.52 -15.97 8.91
CA PRO A 71 6.55 -17.20 9.71
C PRO A 71 5.59 -17.17 10.92
N ALA A 72 5.44 -15.99 11.53
CA ALA A 72 4.48 -15.80 12.62
C ALA A 72 3.04 -15.90 12.09
N THR A 73 2.73 -15.26 10.97
CA THR A 73 1.42 -15.31 10.31
C THR A 73 1.04 -16.75 9.97
N GLN A 74 1.96 -17.55 9.44
CA GLN A 74 1.71 -18.96 9.15
C GLN A 74 1.35 -19.74 10.42
N ARG A 75 2.17 -19.64 11.47
CA ARG A 75 1.90 -20.31 12.76
C ARG A 75 0.58 -19.90 13.40
N PHE A 76 0.22 -18.62 13.30
CA PHE A 76 -1.06 -18.14 13.80
C PHE A 76 -2.24 -18.64 12.97
N SER A 77 -2.11 -18.71 11.66
CA SER A 77 -3.13 -19.27 10.77
C SER A 77 -3.42 -20.74 11.11
N GLU A 78 -2.37 -21.51 11.37
CA GLU A 78 -2.49 -22.92 11.77
C GLU A 78 -3.12 -23.07 13.16
N ARG A 79 -2.58 -22.37 14.16
CA ARG A 79 -2.94 -22.57 15.57
C ARG A 79 -4.21 -21.86 16.00
N ALA A 80 -4.43 -20.63 15.53
CA ALA A 80 -5.54 -19.80 15.99
C ALA A 80 -6.76 -19.87 15.07
N LEU A 81 -6.55 -20.09 13.76
CA LEU A 81 -7.63 -20.18 12.77
C LEU A 81 -7.94 -21.63 12.37
N GLY A 82 -7.07 -22.59 12.72
CA GLY A 82 -7.27 -23.99 12.38
C GLY A 82 -7.05 -24.32 10.90
N VAL A 83 -6.27 -23.51 10.21
CA VAL A 83 -5.95 -23.73 8.79
C VAL A 83 -4.96 -24.90 8.67
N PRO A 84 -5.18 -25.88 7.77
CA PRO A 84 -4.24 -26.98 7.56
C PRO A 84 -2.85 -26.46 7.20
N THR A 85 -1.81 -27.06 7.77
CA THR A 85 -0.41 -26.64 7.59
C THR A 85 0.01 -26.61 6.11
N GLU A 86 -0.42 -27.60 5.34
CA GLU A 86 -0.15 -27.68 3.90
C GLU A 86 -0.70 -26.46 3.15
N TYR A 87 -1.92 -26.05 3.48
CA TYR A 87 -2.53 -24.86 2.88
C TYR A 87 -1.90 -23.58 3.38
N ALA A 88 -1.63 -23.44 4.69
CA ALA A 88 -1.00 -22.26 5.27
C ALA A 88 0.40 -22.01 4.72
N SER A 89 1.20 -23.08 4.49
CA SER A 89 2.55 -22.99 3.94
C SER A 89 2.60 -22.47 2.50
N PHE A 90 1.53 -22.63 1.75
CA PHE A 90 1.40 -22.08 0.39
C PHE A 90 0.71 -20.72 0.38
N ALA A 91 -0.45 -20.60 1.06
CA ALA A 91 -1.31 -19.43 0.96
C ALA A 91 -0.71 -18.19 1.64
N VAL A 92 0.01 -18.37 2.76
CA VAL A 92 0.60 -17.24 3.50
C VAL A 92 1.75 -16.59 2.73
N PRO A 93 2.76 -17.32 2.20
CA PRO A 93 3.77 -16.73 1.33
C PRO A 93 3.20 -16.09 0.08
N LEU A 94 2.25 -16.74 -0.57
CA LEU A 94 1.57 -16.20 -1.74
C LEU A 94 0.88 -14.89 -1.42
N GLY A 95 0.09 -14.84 -0.35
CA GLY A 95 -0.61 -13.64 0.09
C GLY A 95 0.34 -12.51 0.51
N ALA A 96 1.46 -12.84 1.16
CA ALA A 96 2.47 -11.86 1.57
C ALA A 96 3.18 -11.18 0.38
N THR A 97 3.21 -11.83 -0.77
CA THR A 97 3.85 -11.30 -1.99
C THR A 97 2.88 -10.66 -2.96
N THR A 98 1.67 -11.22 -3.12
CA THR A 98 0.72 -10.79 -4.14
C THR A 98 -0.38 -9.87 -3.63
N LYS A 99 -0.68 -9.90 -2.32
CA LYS A 99 -1.79 -9.15 -1.74
C LYS A 99 -1.29 -8.04 -0.81
N MET A 100 -0.86 -6.95 -1.41
CA MET A 100 -0.38 -5.77 -0.71
C MET A 100 -1.36 -4.61 -0.88
N ASP A 101 -2.54 -4.70 -0.26
CA ASP A 101 -3.62 -3.73 -0.43
C ASP A 101 -3.19 -2.29 -0.08
N GLY A 102 -2.39 -2.12 0.98
CA GLY A 102 -1.94 -0.80 1.40
C GLY A 102 -0.81 -0.23 0.53
N CYS A 103 0.28 -0.99 0.40
CA CYS A 103 1.51 -0.49 -0.23
C CYS A 103 1.46 -0.48 -1.76
N ALA A 104 0.77 -1.43 -2.36
CA ALA A 104 0.81 -1.62 -3.80
C ALA A 104 -0.50 -1.23 -4.52
N SER A 105 -1.62 -1.09 -3.80
CA SER A 105 -2.88 -0.66 -4.40
C SER A 105 -3.31 0.73 -3.93
N VAL A 106 -3.52 0.93 -2.61
CA VAL A 106 -4.04 2.20 -2.08
C VAL A 106 -3.00 3.32 -2.21
N TYR A 107 -1.76 3.07 -1.81
CA TYR A 107 -0.72 4.08 -1.81
C TYR A 107 -0.43 4.66 -3.20
N PRO A 108 -0.14 3.88 -4.26
CA PRO A 108 0.18 4.45 -5.56
C PRO A 108 -1.02 5.14 -6.21
N ALA A 109 -2.24 4.66 -5.98
CA ALA A 109 -3.44 5.31 -6.49
C ALA A 109 -3.64 6.71 -5.86
N VAL A 110 -3.57 6.81 -4.53
CA VAL A 110 -3.70 8.09 -3.82
C VAL A 110 -2.54 9.02 -4.14
N ALA A 111 -1.31 8.48 -4.25
CA ALA A 111 -0.13 9.26 -4.59
C ALA A 111 -0.19 9.80 -6.03
N ALA A 112 -0.67 9.02 -7.00
CA ALA A 112 -0.83 9.48 -8.37
C ALA A 112 -1.83 10.62 -8.48
N ILE A 113 -2.96 10.53 -7.78
CA ILE A 113 -3.96 11.61 -7.73
C ILE A 113 -3.37 12.85 -7.05
N PHE A 114 -2.63 12.67 -5.98
CA PHE A 114 -1.97 13.78 -5.27
C PHE A 114 -0.94 14.49 -6.15
N VAL A 115 -0.10 13.73 -6.87
CA VAL A 115 0.89 14.28 -7.80
C VAL A 115 0.22 15.02 -8.94
N ALA A 116 -0.84 14.46 -9.53
CA ALA A 116 -1.58 15.12 -10.60
C ALA A 116 -2.16 16.48 -10.13
N GLN A 117 -2.77 16.51 -8.95
CA GLN A 117 -3.29 17.74 -8.35
C GLN A 117 -2.18 18.75 -8.04
N PHE A 118 -1.03 18.29 -7.57
CA PHE A 118 0.11 19.14 -7.25
C PHE A 118 0.70 19.84 -8.49
N TYR A 119 0.71 19.14 -9.63
CA TYR A 119 1.15 19.69 -10.92
C TYR A 119 0.02 20.39 -11.70
N GLY A 120 -1.18 20.48 -11.16
CA GLY A 120 -2.33 21.11 -11.81
C GLY A 120 -2.79 20.37 -13.07
N VAL A 121 -2.59 19.06 -13.13
CA VAL A 121 -3.04 18.20 -14.22
C VAL A 121 -4.42 17.67 -13.88
N ASP A 122 -5.42 18.06 -14.66
CA ASP A 122 -6.78 17.53 -14.53
C ASP A 122 -6.82 16.11 -15.07
N LEU A 123 -7.18 15.16 -14.19
CA LEU A 123 -7.33 13.76 -14.58
C LEU A 123 -8.68 13.53 -15.26
N ASP A 124 -8.66 12.96 -16.46
CA ASP A 124 -9.85 12.50 -17.14
C ASP A 124 -10.37 11.17 -16.55
N PHE A 125 -11.65 10.88 -16.75
CA PHE A 125 -12.28 9.64 -16.27
C PHE A 125 -11.52 8.38 -16.71
N THR A 126 -10.99 8.38 -17.93
CA THR A 126 -10.16 7.30 -18.46
C THR A 126 -8.87 7.11 -17.65
N GLN A 127 -8.26 8.20 -17.20
CA GLN A 127 -7.04 8.16 -16.38
C GLN A 127 -7.33 7.62 -14.98
N TYR A 128 -8.48 7.92 -14.38
CA TYR A 128 -8.90 7.30 -13.12
C TYR A 128 -9.09 5.79 -13.25
N LEU A 129 -9.72 5.32 -14.32
CA LEU A 129 -9.85 3.89 -14.60
C LEU A 129 -8.48 3.23 -14.80
N LEU A 130 -7.57 3.92 -15.49
CA LEU A 130 -6.21 3.43 -15.70
C LEU A 130 -5.44 3.31 -14.38
N ILE A 131 -5.55 4.29 -13.47
CA ILE A 131 -4.97 4.22 -12.11
C ILE A 131 -5.48 2.99 -11.37
N ILE A 132 -6.79 2.76 -11.37
CA ILE A 132 -7.40 1.61 -10.72
C ILE A 132 -6.86 0.31 -11.31
N PHE A 133 -6.87 0.19 -12.64
CA PHE A 133 -6.42 -1.01 -13.35
C PHE A 133 -4.95 -1.32 -13.07
N VAL A 134 -4.08 -0.33 -13.21
CA VAL A 134 -2.63 -0.48 -12.96
C VAL A 134 -2.36 -0.80 -11.49
N SER A 135 -3.06 -0.14 -10.55
CA SER A 135 -2.88 -0.40 -9.12
C SER A 135 -3.33 -1.82 -8.73
N VAL A 136 -4.42 -2.32 -9.29
CA VAL A 136 -4.94 -3.65 -8.99
C VAL A 136 -4.06 -4.75 -9.62
N ILE A 137 -3.79 -4.67 -10.91
CA ILE A 137 -3.01 -5.69 -11.61
C ILE A 137 -1.54 -5.63 -11.22
N GLY A 138 -0.99 -4.42 -11.16
CA GLY A 138 0.41 -4.21 -10.76
C GLY A 138 0.68 -4.69 -9.34
N SER A 139 -0.27 -4.56 -8.41
CA SER A 139 -0.09 -5.02 -7.03
C SER A 139 0.13 -6.55 -6.94
N ALA A 140 -0.47 -7.31 -7.84
CA ALA A 140 -0.27 -8.76 -7.92
C ALA A 140 1.10 -9.14 -8.49
N ALA A 141 1.74 -8.25 -9.24
CA ALA A 141 3.03 -8.49 -9.89
C ALA A 141 4.24 -8.00 -9.07
N THR A 142 4.01 -7.25 -7.99
CA THR A 142 5.08 -6.71 -7.17
C THR A 142 5.54 -7.69 -6.10
N ALA A 143 6.86 -7.84 -5.97
CA ALA A 143 7.45 -8.61 -4.89
C ALA A 143 7.34 -7.86 -3.54
N GLY A 144 7.28 -8.62 -2.43
CA GLY A 144 7.04 -8.10 -1.07
C GLY A 144 8.07 -7.14 -0.48
N THR A 145 9.14 -6.82 -1.19
CA THR A 145 10.25 -6.01 -0.66
C THR A 145 10.22 -4.55 -1.09
N THR A 146 9.90 -4.26 -2.35
CA THR A 146 9.98 -2.90 -2.93
C THR A 146 8.68 -2.44 -3.60
N GLY A 147 7.57 -3.10 -3.29
CA GLY A 147 6.29 -2.93 -3.98
C GLY A 147 5.77 -1.50 -4.05
N ALA A 148 5.91 -0.72 -2.98
CA ALA A 148 5.38 0.64 -2.92
C ALA A 148 6.06 1.59 -3.94
N THR A 149 7.39 1.55 -4.01
CA THR A 149 8.17 2.43 -4.91
C THR A 149 7.97 2.04 -6.36
N VAL A 150 8.06 0.74 -6.66
CA VAL A 150 7.85 0.21 -8.02
C VAL A 150 6.44 0.53 -8.53
N MET A 151 5.43 0.34 -7.69
CA MET A 151 4.05 0.65 -8.07
C MET A 151 3.80 2.13 -8.28
N LEU A 152 4.38 2.98 -7.44
CA LEU A 152 4.28 4.43 -7.63
C LEU A 152 4.90 4.85 -8.96
N THR A 153 6.12 4.36 -9.26
CA THR A 153 6.81 4.64 -10.53
C THR A 153 5.97 4.17 -11.72
N LEU A 154 5.46 2.95 -11.66
CA LEU A 154 4.63 2.39 -12.72
C LEU A 154 3.37 3.22 -12.95
N THR A 155 2.67 3.59 -11.88
CA THR A 155 1.42 4.36 -12.00
C THR A 155 1.66 5.76 -12.53
N LEU A 156 2.71 6.46 -12.06
CA LEU A 156 3.07 7.79 -12.55
C LEU A 156 3.54 7.77 -14.00
N SER A 157 4.36 6.80 -14.39
CA SER A 157 4.83 6.68 -15.77
C SER A 157 3.70 6.36 -16.75
N THR A 158 2.72 5.57 -16.33
CA THR A 158 1.54 5.24 -17.14
C THR A 158 0.66 6.48 -17.40
N LEU A 159 0.64 7.42 -16.46
CA LEU A 159 -0.06 8.69 -16.59
C LEU A 159 0.75 9.78 -17.31
N GLY A 160 2.02 9.52 -17.62
CA GLY A 160 2.93 10.53 -18.17
C GLY A 160 3.31 11.63 -17.17
N LEU A 161 3.13 11.36 -15.86
CA LEU A 161 3.50 12.30 -14.81
C LEU A 161 4.98 12.12 -14.41
N PRO A 162 5.66 13.21 -14.01
CA PRO A 162 7.06 13.13 -13.60
C PRO A 162 7.21 12.22 -12.38
N CYS A 163 8.06 11.22 -12.50
CA CYS A 163 8.37 10.30 -11.42
C CYS A 163 9.41 10.92 -10.48
N LEU A 164 9.01 11.21 -9.25
CA LEU A 164 9.88 11.80 -8.22
C LEU A 164 11.04 10.87 -7.80
N LEU A 165 10.97 9.59 -8.11
CA LEU A 165 12.06 8.64 -7.86
C LEU A 165 13.29 8.90 -8.76
N TYR A 166 13.09 9.45 -9.93
CA TYR A 166 14.21 9.84 -10.80
C TYR A 166 15.05 10.97 -10.19
N THR A 167 14.45 11.78 -9.32
CA THR A 167 15.17 12.86 -8.62
C THR A 167 15.91 12.38 -7.38
N SER A 168 15.54 11.25 -6.78
CA SER A 168 16.30 10.68 -5.65
C SER A 168 17.53 9.92 -6.13
N ASP A 169 17.44 9.20 -7.25
CA ASP A 169 18.61 8.59 -7.88
C ASP A 169 19.62 9.63 -8.38
N ALA A 170 19.13 10.75 -8.94
CA ALA A 170 19.99 11.85 -9.35
C ALA A 170 20.66 12.57 -8.16
N ALA A 171 20.09 12.47 -6.96
CA ALA A 171 20.71 13.00 -5.74
C ALA A 171 21.80 12.06 -5.19
N ASP A 172 21.68 10.75 -5.41
CA ASP A 172 22.70 9.77 -5.04
C ASP A 172 23.86 9.76 -6.04
N GLU A 173 23.60 9.98 -7.31
CA GLU A 173 24.67 10.15 -8.33
C GLU A 173 25.47 11.44 -8.17
N GLY A 174 24.89 12.47 -7.52
CA GLY A 174 25.58 13.71 -7.18
C GLY A 174 26.60 13.60 -6.03
N LEU A 175 26.61 12.47 -5.31
CA LEU A 175 27.58 12.17 -4.25
C LEU A 175 28.65 11.15 -4.69
N GLY A 176 28.64 10.75 -5.96
CA GLY A 176 29.66 9.93 -6.56
C GLY A 176 30.96 10.69 -6.72
N VAL A 177 31.87 10.55 -5.76
CA VAL A 177 33.28 10.86 -5.87
C VAL A 177 33.95 9.77 -6.66
#